data_36d1cead3cd2ff9214cfce735f232e36
#
_entry.id   36d1cead3cd2ff9214cfce735f232e36
#
_cell.length_a   1.000
_cell.length_b   1.000
_cell.length_c   1.000
_cell.angle_alpha   90.00
_cell.angle_beta   90.00
_cell.angle_gamma   90.00
#
_symmetry.space_group_name_H-M   'P 1'
#
loop_
_entity.id
_entity.type
_entity.pdbx_description
1 polymer ?
#
loop_
_entity_poly.entity_id
_entity_poly.type
_entity_poly.pdbx_seq_one_letter_code
_entity_poly.pdbx_strand_id
1 'polypeptide(L)'
;MQPTKLKNLVNSPIRKNIVANIFGIGVNLCNQILLVPVFLHFWGTDLYSDWIVISAISSFFMLSEVGINSIVQNRFVIKYSQNDIRECQALLNCNLIIITGLFVLSIIGALIYLDFYDIKSNLHLVSISKTEASKVFIFLLIQVFALMYMGVPNSIFRAFQKNYLAVFIDHIARLSWVIVTMVCIISNTSIVLMSALLSIPYVILFFVKFFITQKYFKIKLGFAGITIRLLREIFLLGAGFLSFPLANAILLQGFTLIVNKYFGSSSVVLYNTTRTMCNFIKTLLNSIQNSVWPEYSIAYGLKNIDRMKYLYYKAIRISFVLSLIISAVLLLVGPIIYNIWTSNMVHFSYSLMCSFLVVLIVNTLWNTGS
;
A
#
# COMPACT_ATOMS: atom_id res chain seq x y z
N MET A 1 13.23 38.42 7.25
CA MET A 1 12.34 37.40 7.85
C MET A 1 12.66 37.24 9.31
N GLN A 2 11.69 37.51 10.21
CA GLN A 2 11.96 37.53 11.68
C GLN A 2 12.22 36.07 12.17
N PRO A 3 13.18 35.87 13.07
CA PRO A 3 13.56 34.54 13.60
C PRO A 3 12.44 33.79 14.32
N THR A 4 11.39 34.47 14.76
CA THR A 4 10.17 33.90 15.32
C THR A 4 9.31 33.15 14.27
N LYS A 5 9.31 33.54 12.98
CA LYS A 5 8.61 32.82 11.90
C LYS A 5 9.29 31.50 11.54
N LEU A 6 10.62 31.44 11.65
CA LEU A 6 11.37 30.18 11.39
C LEU A 6 11.16 29.14 12.52
N LYS A 7 11.09 29.55 13.79
CA LYS A 7 10.79 28.63 14.90
C LYS A 7 9.38 28.07 14.84
N ASN A 8 8.40 28.83 14.37
CA ASN A 8 7.01 28.35 14.17
C ASN A 8 6.88 27.41 12.97
N LEU A 9 7.71 27.53 11.93
CA LEU A 9 7.81 26.56 10.84
C LEU A 9 8.43 25.25 11.30
N VAL A 10 9.30 25.27 12.30
CA VAL A 10 9.99 24.08 12.85
C VAL A 10 9.03 23.12 13.56
N ASN A 11 7.98 23.62 14.20
CA ASN A 11 6.96 22.85 14.93
C ASN A 11 5.64 22.69 14.17
N SER A 12 5.57 23.07 12.89
CA SER A 12 4.33 22.99 12.12
C SER A 12 3.92 21.54 11.87
N PRO A 13 2.60 21.21 11.86
CA PRO A 13 2.08 19.89 11.50
C PRO A 13 2.61 19.39 10.15
N ILE A 14 2.89 20.30 9.22
CA ILE A 14 3.43 20.01 7.89
C ILE A 14 4.80 19.34 7.99
N ARG A 15 5.73 19.89 8.81
CA ARG A 15 7.06 19.29 8.96
C ARG A 15 6.98 17.89 9.58
N LYS A 16 6.13 17.72 10.59
CA LYS A 16 5.92 16.39 11.21
C LYS A 16 5.37 15.39 10.21
N ASN A 17 4.46 15.80 9.33
CA ASN A 17 3.96 14.97 8.23
C ASN A 17 5.07 14.59 7.24
N ILE A 18 5.95 15.53 6.88
CA ILE A 18 7.09 15.26 5.99
C ILE A 18 8.01 14.21 6.62
N VAL A 19 8.37 14.36 7.90
CA VAL A 19 9.23 13.39 8.60
C VAL A 19 8.58 12.01 8.65
N ALA A 20 7.28 11.93 8.97
CA ALA A 20 6.56 10.65 8.98
C ALA A 20 6.55 9.99 7.59
N ASN A 21 6.38 10.76 6.51
CA ASN A 21 6.42 10.23 5.15
C ASN A 21 7.84 9.77 4.75
N ILE A 22 8.90 10.51 5.12
CA ILE A 22 10.29 10.10 4.87
C ILE A 22 10.60 8.78 5.59
N PHE A 23 10.17 8.64 6.85
CA PHE A 23 10.25 7.37 7.57
C PHE A 23 9.55 6.25 6.82
N GLY A 24 8.35 6.52 6.29
CA GLY A 24 7.60 5.56 5.49
C GLY A 24 8.29 5.13 4.19
N ILE A 25 8.99 6.05 3.52
CA ILE A 25 9.82 5.72 2.37
C ILE A 25 10.91 4.74 2.79
N GLY A 26 11.62 5.03 3.90
CA GLY A 26 12.63 4.13 4.45
C GLY A 26 12.09 2.73 4.74
N VAL A 27 10.94 2.62 5.40
CA VAL A 27 10.27 1.33 5.69
C VAL A 27 9.91 0.59 4.40
N ASN A 28 9.39 1.29 3.37
CA ASN A 28 9.07 0.67 2.09
C ASN A 28 10.32 0.15 1.36
N LEU A 29 11.43 0.89 1.40
CA LEU A 29 12.68 0.48 0.81
C LEU A 29 13.27 -0.74 1.54
N CYS A 30 13.24 -0.74 2.87
CA CYS A 30 13.64 -1.91 3.67
C CYS A 30 12.81 -3.14 3.30
N ASN A 31 11.50 -3.00 3.18
CA ASN A 31 10.62 -4.09 2.77
C ASN A 31 11.02 -4.67 1.41
N GLN A 32 11.24 -3.80 0.42
CA GLN A 32 11.58 -4.22 -0.95
C GLN A 32 12.97 -4.88 -1.04
N ILE A 33 13.96 -4.39 -0.28
CA ILE A 33 15.33 -4.89 -0.34
C ILE A 33 15.52 -6.17 0.48
N LEU A 34 14.95 -6.21 1.70
CA LEU A 34 15.28 -7.27 2.67
C LEU A 34 14.45 -8.54 2.48
N LEU A 35 13.16 -8.42 2.13
CA LEU A 35 12.30 -9.61 2.12
C LEU A 35 12.62 -10.57 0.98
N VAL A 36 12.99 -10.09 -0.20
CA VAL A 36 13.25 -10.97 -1.35
C VAL A 36 14.39 -11.96 -1.08
N PRO A 37 15.61 -11.52 -0.64
CA PRO A 37 16.67 -12.47 -0.31
C PRO A 37 16.30 -13.43 0.82
N VAL A 38 15.57 -12.96 1.84
CA VAL A 38 15.15 -13.81 2.95
C VAL A 38 14.17 -14.89 2.47
N PHE A 39 13.16 -14.55 1.67
CA PHE A 39 12.26 -15.52 1.07
C PHE A 39 13.00 -16.55 0.21
N LEU A 40 13.86 -16.09 -0.70
CA LEU A 40 14.60 -16.98 -1.60
C LEU A 40 15.53 -17.92 -0.83
N HIS A 41 16.28 -17.40 0.15
CA HIS A 41 17.25 -18.18 0.89
C HIS A 41 16.60 -19.29 1.73
N PHE A 42 15.49 -19.00 2.43
CA PHE A 42 14.87 -19.96 3.35
C PHE A 42 13.74 -20.79 2.71
N TRP A 43 13.01 -20.25 1.76
CA TRP A 43 11.85 -20.90 1.14
C TRP A 43 12.11 -21.43 -0.27
N GLY A 44 13.15 -20.95 -0.94
CA GLY A 44 13.40 -21.24 -2.34
C GLY A 44 12.37 -20.58 -3.27
N THR A 45 12.46 -20.90 -4.56
CA THR A 45 11.62 -20.28 -5.59
C THR A 45 10.17 -20.74 -5.55
N ASP A 46 9.92 -22.01 -5.28
CA ASP A 46 8.57 -22.59 -5.43
C ASP A 46 7.63 -22.14 -4.29
N LEU A 47 8.04 -22.23 -3.03
CA LEU A 47 7.24 -21.79 -1.90
C LEU A 47 7.07 -20.26 -1.92
N TYR A 48 8.11 -19.53 -2.32
CA TYR A 48 8.02 -18.09 -2.49
C TYR A 48 7.06 -17.68 -3.62
N SER A 49 7.04 -18.42 -4.72
CA SER A 49 6.06 -18.24 -5.79
C SER A 49 4.63 -18.43 -5.29
N ASP A 50 4.37 -19.52 -4.58
CA ASP A 50 3.05 -19.81 -4.01
C ASP A 50 2.57 -18.66 -3.10
N TRP A 51 3.48 -18.15 -2.27
CA TRP A 51 3.21 -16.97 -1.41
C TRP A 51 2.85 -15.72 -2.22
N ILE A 52 3.61 -15.42 -3.28
CA ILE A 52 3.35 -14.28 -4.16
C ILE A 52 1.96 -14.38 -4.80
N VAL A 53 1.61 -15.56 -5.29
CA VAL A 53 0.34 -15.80 -5.99
C VAL A 53 -0.87 -15.64 -5.05
N ILE A 54 -0.83 -16.27 -3.86
CA ILE A 54 -1.92 -16.15 -2.89
C ILE A 54 -2.03 -14.71 -2.38
N SER A 55 -0.90 -14.06 -2.09
CA SER A 55 -0.87 -12.66 -1.66
C SER A 55 -1.40 -11.71 -2.73
N ALA A 56 -1.16 -12.00 -4.02
CA ALA A 56 -1.69 -11.21 -5.12
C ALA A 56 -3.22 -11.19 -5.12
N ILE A 57 -3.87 -12.34 -4.94
CA ILE A 57 -5.34 -12.42 -4.87
C ILE A 57 -5.86 -11.69 -3.63
N SER A 58 -5.27 -11.94 -2.47
CA SER A 58 -5.68 -11.29 -1.22
C SER A 58 -5.58 -9.76 -1.32
N SER A 59 -4.61 -9.23 -2.06
CA SER A 59 -4.41 -7.79 -2.23
C SER A 59 -5.51 -7.09 -3.04
N PHE A 60 -6.31 -7.82 -3.86
CA PHE A 60 -7.48 -7.22 -4.50
C PHE A 60 -8.51 -6.72 -3.49
N PHE A 61 -8.65 -7.38 -2.36
CA PHE A 61 -9.56 -6.95 -1.30
C PHE A 61 -9.10 -5.65 -0.61
N MET A 62 -7.79 -5.32 -0.64
CA MET A 62 -7.28 -4.03 -0.12
C MET A 62 -7.80 -2.82 -0.88
N LEU A 63 -8.25 -2.99 -2.12
CA LEU A 63 -8.78 -1.89 -2.91
C LEU A 63 -10.00 -1.26 -2.26
N SER A 64 -10.82 -2.05 -1.57
CA SER A 64 -12.00 -1.57 -0.85
C SER A 64 -11.65 -0.55 0.24
N GLU A 65 -10.45 -0.61 0.83
CA GLU A 65 -9.97 0.36 1.81
C GLU A 65 -9.82 1.76 1.22
N VAL A 66 -9.15 1.85 0.06
CA VAL A 66 -8.79 3.14 -0.55
C VAL A 66 -10.04 3.98 -0.86
N GLY A 67 -11.12 3.35 -1.32
CA GLY A 67 -12.36 4.04 -1.63
C GLY A 67 -13.11 4.50 -0.36
N ILE A 68 -13.46 3.56 0.50
CA ILE A 68 -14.36 3.79 1.64
C ILE A 68 -13.72 4.67 2.71
N ASN A 69 -12.52 4.29 3.18
CA ASN A 69 -11.82 5.05 4.22
C ASN A 69 -11.50 6.48 3.76
N SER A 70 -11.09 6.68 2.50
CA SER A 70 -10.75 8.02 1.99
C SER A 70 -11.95 8.95 1.95
N ILE A 71 -13.13 8.46 1.54
CA ILE A 71 -14.35 9.26 1.50
C ILE A 71 -14.79 9.64 2.90
N VAL A 72 -14.83 8.66 3.81
CA VAL A 72 -15.20 8.92 5.19
C VAL A 72 -14.25 9.90 5.85
N GLN A 73 -12.94 9.76 5.63
CA GLN A 73 -11.94 10.68 6.17
C GLN A 73 -12.18 12.12 5.68
N ASN A 74 -12.41 12.31 4.39
CA ASN A 74 -12.63 13.64 3.82
C ASN A 74 -13.93 14.25 4.34
N ARG A 75 -15.04 13.51 4.34
CA ARG A 75 -16.32 13.99 4.86
C ARG A 75 -16.27 14.28 6.36
N PHE A 76 -15.59 13.44 7.13
CA PHE A 76 -15.44 13.65 8.56
C PHE A 76 -14.73 14.98 8.85
N VAL A 77 -13.65 15.30 8.13
CA VAL A 77 -12.94 16.58 8.29
C VAL A 77 -13.84 17.76 7.98
N ILE A 78 -14.63 17.68 6.89
CA ILE A 78 -15.58 18.74 6.51
C ILE A 78 -16.66 18.91 7.58
N LYS A 79 -17.29 17.83 8.04
CA LYS A 79 -18.36 17.88 9.02
C LYS A 79 -17.86 18.32 10.40
N TYR A 80 -16.67 17.89 10.76
CA TYR A 80 -16.02 18.36 12.00
C TYR A 80 -15.75 19.87 11.97
N SER A 81 -15.30 20.42 10.84
CA SER A 81 -15.10 21.87 10.67
C SER A 81 -16.41 22.68 10.74
N GLN A 82 -17.53 22.03 10.45
CA GLN A 82 -18.90 22.59 10.56
C GLN A 82 -19.51 22.40 11.96
N ASN A 83 -18.78 21.82 12.92
CA ASN A 83 -19.23 21.43 14.25
C ASN A 83 -20.39 20.42 14.26
N ASP A 84 -20.58 19.67 13.18
CA ASP A 84 -21.62 18.62 13.09
C ASP A 84 -21.10 17.30 13.66
N ILE A 85 -21.05 17.25 15.00
CA ILE A 85 -20.55 16.08 15.74
C ILE A 85 -21.42 14.84 15.54
N ARG A 86 -22.73 15.03 15.28
CA ARG A 86 -23.66 13.92 15.01
C ARG A 86 -23.31 13.21 13.72
N GLU A 87 -23.10 13.98 12.65
CA GLU A 87 -22.75 13.40 11.34
C GLU A 87 -21.33 12.81 11.38
N CYS A 88 -20.38 13.42 12.10
CA CYS A 88 -19.06 12.83 12.34
C CYS A 88 -19.16 11.43 12.97
N GLN A 89 -20.01 11.28 13.99
CA GLN A 89 -20.21 9.99 14.65
C GLN A 89 -20.89 8.98 13.71
N ALA A 90 -21.91 9.42 12.97
CA ALA A 90 -22.61 8.58 11.98
C ALA A 90 -21.65 8.08 10.89
N LEU A 91 -20.77 8.94 10.37
CA LEU A 91 -19.75 8.59 9.37
C LEU A 91 -18.79 7.50 9.87
N LEU A 92 -18.30 7.59 11.10
CA LEU A 92 -17.43 6.55 11.69
C LEU A 92 -18.16 5.22 11.84
N ASN A 93 -19.40 5.25 12.35
CA ASN A 93 -20.19 4.05 12.52
C ASN A 93 -20.58 3.42 11.17
N CYS A 94 -20.94 4.23 10.16
CA CYS A 94 -21.17 3.76 8.80
C CYS A 94 -19.93 3.09 8.22
N ASN A 95 -18.75 3.68 8.41
CA ASN A 95 -17.49 3.11 7.96
C ASN A 95 -17.24 1.72 8.55
N LEU A 96 -17.39 1.60 9.87
CA LEU A 96 -17.24 0.32 10.57
C LEU A 96 -18.24 -0.73 10.07
N ILE A 97 -19.51 -0.36 9.86
CA ILE A 97 -20.53 -1.28 9.35
C ILE A 97 -20.20 -1.75 7.94
N ILE A 98 -19.79 -0.84 7.06
CA ILE A 98 -19.43 -1.20 5.67
C ILE A 98 -18.23 -2.13 5.67
N ILE A 99 -17.17 -1.82 6.42
CA ILE A 99 -15.98 -2.68 6.52
C ILE A 99 -16.35 -4.05 7.09
N THR A 100 -17.16 -4.09 8.16
CA THR A 100 -17.59 -5.36 8.77
C THR A 100 -18.46 -6.17 7.81
N GLY A 101 -19.38 -5.52 7.10
CA GLY A 101 -20.21 -6.18 6.09
C GLY A 101 -19.38 -6.77 4.95
N LEU A 102 -18.42 -6.00 4.43
CA LEU A 102 -17.49 -6.49 3.41
C LEU A 102 -16.62 -7.65 3.94
N PHE A 103 -16.13 -7.57 5.17
CA PHE A 103 -15.37 -8.64 5.80
C PHE A 103 -16.17 -9.93 5.88
N VAL A 104 -17.39 -9.87 6.43
CA VAL A 104 -18.26 -11.04 6.56
C VAL A 104 -18.59 -11.63 5.18
N LEU A 105 -18.95 -10.80 4.22
CA LEU A 105 -19.25 -11.25 2.85
C LEU A 105 -18.02 -11.87 2.18
N SER A 106 -16.84 -11.28 2.38
CA SER A 106 -15.59 -11.82 1.82
C SER A 106 -15.21 -13.16 2.43
N ILE A 107 -15.36 -13.33 3.74
CA ILE A 107 -15.08 -14.60 4.42
C ILE A 107 -16.10 -15.68 3.98
N ILE A 108 -17.40 -15.36 3.95
CA ILE A 108 -18.42 -16.30 3.47
C ILE A 108 -18.13 -16.70 2.03
N GLY A 109 -17.90 -15.73 1.15
CA GLY A 109 -17.57 -16.00 -0.25
C GLY A 109 -16.29 -16.83 -0.41
N ALA A 110 -15.26 -16.56 0.39
CA ALA A 110 -14.02 -17.34 0.41
C ALA A 110 -14.28 -18.79 0.87
N LEU A 111 -15.04 -18.99 1.95
CA LEU A 111 -15.38 -20.33 2.43
C LEU A 111 -16.19 -21.13 1.40
N ILE A 112 -17.19 -20.52 0.77
CA ILE A 112 -17.97 -21.13 -0.31
C ILE A 112 -17.03 -21.49 -1.48
N TYR A 113 -16.17 -20.56 -1.91
CA TYR A 113 -15.22 -20.84 -3.00
C TYR A 113 -14.29 -22.02 -2.67
N LEU A 114 -13.75 -22.08 -1.45
CA LEU A 114 -12.82 -23.12 -1.01
C LEU A 114 -13.47 -24.48 -0.84
N ASP A 115 -14.79 -24.54 -0.60
CA ASP A 115 -15.56 -25.78 -0.53
C ASP A 115 -15.77 -26.37 -1.93
N PHE A 116 -16.18 -25.54 -2.90
CA PHE A 116 -16.50 -25.98 -4.26
C PHE A 116 -15.27 -26.12 -5.18
N TYR A 117 -14.20 -25.36 -4.93
CA TYR A 117 -13.05 -25.30 -5.82
C TYR A 117 -11.74 -25.62 -5.09
N ASP A 118 -10.82 -26.23 -5.84
CA ASP A 118 -9.46 -26.46 -5.34
C ASP A 118 -8.58 -25.24 -5.65
N ILE A 119 -8.31 -24.45 -4.63
CA ILE A 119 -7.46 -23.26 -4.74
C ILE A 119 -6.05 -23.60 -5.22
N LYS A 120 -5.48 -24.77 -4.82
CA LYS A 120 -4.16 -25.21 -5.27
C LYS A 120 -4.13 -25.42 -6.78
N SER A 121 -5.10 -26.16 -7.30
CA SER A 121 -5.20 -26.46 -8.73
C SER A 121 -5.50 -25.21 -9.55
N ASN A 122 -6.46 -24.40 -9.10
CA ASN A 122 -6.87 -23.19 -9.82
C ASN A 122 -5.76 -22.13 -9.89
N LEU A 123 -4.91 -22.04 -8.86
CA LEU A 123 -3.81 -21.09 -8.80
C LEU A 123 -2.48 -21.72 -9.23
N HIS A 124 -2.47 -22.95 -9.71
CA HIS A 124 -1.26 -23.67 -10.10
C HIS A 124 -0.14 -23.59 -9.04
N LEU A 125 -0.51 -23.81 -7.74
CA LEU A 125 0.45 -23.78 -6.64
C LEU A 125 1.26 -25.08 -6.62
N VAL A 126 2.56 -24.95 -6.36
CA VAL A 126 3.51 -26.07 -6.49
C VAL A 126 3.79 -26.73 -5.15
N SER A 127 4.23 -25.94 -4.17
CA SER A 127 4.84 -26.43 -2.92
C SER A 127 3.84 -26.71 -1.81
N ILE A 128 2.76 -25.93 -1.70
CA ILE A 128 1.81 -26.06 -0.59
C ILE A 128 0.65 -26.97 -0.91
N SER A 129 0.09 -27.60 0.12
CA SER A 129 -1.10 -28.42 0.00
C SER A 129 -2.37 -27.55 -0.18
N LYS A 130 -3.47 -28.18 -0.66
CA LYS A 130 -4.79 -27.51 -0.76
C LYS A 130 -5.22 -26.91 0.60
N THR A 131 -5.05 -27.68 1.66
CA THR A 131 -5.46 -27.27 3.02
C THR A 131 -4.66 -26.10 3.55
N GLU A 132 -3.35 -26.08 3.29
CA GLU A 132 -2.48 -24.96 3.67
C GLU A 132 -2.81 -23.70 2.85
N ALA A 133 -2.97 -23.83 1.53
CA ALA A 133 -3.33 -22.72 0.66
C ALA A 133 -4.65 -22.08 1.09
N SER A 134 -5.66 -22.89 1.45
CA SER A 134 -6.95 -22.41 1.94
C SER A 134 -6.81 -21.63 3.26
N LYS A 135 -6.04 -22.15 4.21
CA LYS A 135 -5.79 -21.46 5.49
C LYS A 135 -5.02 -20.16 5.30
N VAL A 136 -3.96 -20.18 4.48
CA VAL A 136 -3.16 -18.99 4.15
C VAL A 136 -4.05 -17.91 3.52
N PHE A 137 -4.89 -18.27 2.56
CA PHE A 137 -5.80 -17.34 1.92
C PHE A 137 -6.76 -16.67 2.91
N ILE A 138 -7.37 -17.45 3.82
CA ILE A 138 -8.26 -16.91 4.86
C ILE A 138 -7.50 -15.98 5.81
N PHE A 139 -6.30 -16.35 6.28
CA PHE A 139 -5.52 -15.50 7.18
C PHE A 139 -5.06 -14.21 6.49
N LEU A 140 -4.71 -14.25 5.20
CA LEU A 140 -4.39 -13.04 4.44
C LEU A 140 -5.61 -12.13 4.25
N LEU A 141 -6.82 -12.69 4.07
CA LEU A 141 -8.06 -11.89 4.09
C LEU A 141 -8.26 -11.20 5.44
N ILE A 142 -8.11 -11.94 6.56
CA ILE A 142 -8.20 -11.36 7.91
C ILE A 142 -7.19 -10.22 8.08
N GLN A 143 -5.95 -10.39 7.61
CA GLN A 143 -4.92 -9.36 7.63
C GLN A 143 -5.34 -8.10 6.86
N VAL A 144 -5.89 -8.26 5.65
CA VAL A 144 -6.36 -7.13 4.84
C VAL A 144 -7.45 -6.34 5.57
N PHE A 145 -8.41 -7.02 6.15
CA PHE A 145 -9.47 -6.34 6.92
C PHE A 145 -8.96 -5.72 8.22
N ALA A 146 -7.99 -6.33 8.90
CA ALA A 146 -7.31 -5.72 10.05
C ALA A 146 -6.66 -4.37 9.66
N LEU A 147 -6.02 -4.31 8.49
CA LEU A 147 -5.48 -3.07 7.92
C LEU A 147 -6.60 -2.04 7.63
N MET A 148 -7.73 -2.47 7.05
CA MET A 148 -8.88 -1.59 6.79
C MET A 148 -9.43 -0.97 8.09
N TYR A 149 -9.60 -1.77 9.14
CA TYR A 149 -10.04 -1.26 10.45
C TYR A 149 -9.03 -0.26 11.04
N MET A 150 -7.73 -0.52 10.88
CA MET A 150 -6.68 0.41 11.33
C MET A 150 -6.75 1.78 10.64
N GLY A 151 -7.34 1.86 9.44
CA GLY A 151 -7.59 3.09 8.69
C GLY A 151 -8.71 3.97 9.26
N VAL A 152 -9.67 3.41 9.99
CA VAL A 152 -10.87 4.13 10.50
C VAL A 152 -10.52 5.33 11.39
N PRO A 153 -9.63 5.23 12.40
CA PRO A 153 -9.25 6.36 13.26
C PRO A 153 -8.53 7.50 12.53
N ASN A 154 -8.04 7.29 11.31
CA ASN A 154 -7.30 8.30 10.54
C ASN A 154 -8.13 9.56 10.27
N SER A 155 -9.47 9.43 10.17
CA SER A 155 -10.41 10.55 10.05
C SER A 155 -10.26 11.54 11.20
N ILE A 156 -10.14 11.05 12.43
CA ILE A 156 -10.03 11.86 13.64
C ILE A 156 -8.65 12.54 13.67
N PHE A 157 -7.57 11.79 13.41
CA PHE A 157 -6.23 12.38 13.35
C PHE A 157 -6.13 13.51 12.33
N ARG A 158 -6.79 13.37 11.17
CA ARG A 158 -6.84 14.44 10.14
C ARG A 158 -7.61 15.66 10.64
N ALA A 159 -8.79 15.48 11.22
CA ALA A 159 -9.62 16.57 11.72
C ALA A 159 -8.91 17.39 12.83
N PHE A 160 -8.13 16.72 13.67
CA PHE A 160 -7.34 17.35 14.73
C PHE A 160 -5.93 17.78 14.31
N GLN A 161 -5.63 17.85 13.02
CA GLN A 161 -4.34 18.25 12.45
C GLN A 161 -3.14 17.40 12.96
N LYS A 162 -3.41 16.17 13.37
CA LYS A 162 -2.41 15.20 13.86
C LYS A 162 -2.17 14.04 12.90
N ASN A 163 -2.40 14.27 11.61
CA ASN A 163 -2.25 13.24 10.57
C ASN A 163 -0.87 12.58 10.59
N TYR A 164 0.18 13.28 11.01
CA TYR A 164 1.53 12.72 11.15
C TYR A 164 1.59 11.54 12.11
N LEU A 165 0.75 11.51 13.17
CA LEU A 165 0.68 10.37 14.09
C LEU A 165 0.05 9.15 13.40
N ALA A 166 -1.04 9.38 12.65
CA ALA A 166 -1.69 8.31 11.89
C ALA A 166 -0.70 7.66 10.91
N VAL A 167 -0.03 8.50 10.09
CA VAL A 167 0.96 8.05 9.10
C VAL A 167 2.14 7.33 9.74
N PHE A 168 2.65 7.85 10.85
CA PHE A 168 3.76 7.23 11.58
C PHE A 168 3.38 5.85 12.13
N ILE A 169 2.19 5.72 12.74
CA ILE A 169 1.69 4.44 13.26
C ILE A 169 1.44 3.44 12.09
N ASP A 170 0.95 3.91 10.93
CA ASP A 170 0.77 3.06 9.74
C ASP A 170 2.11 2.49 9.26
N HIS A 171 3.18 3.29 9.30
CA HIS A 171 4.51 2.82 8.93
C HIS A 171 5.14 1.92 10.00
N ILE A 172 4.85 2.14 11.28
CA ILE A 172 5.24 1.20 12.35
C ILE A 172 4.55 -0.15 12.13
N ALA A 173 3.25 -0.17 11.79
CA ALA A 173 2.53 -1.40 11.50
C ALA A 173 3.19 -2.18 10.34
N ARG A 174 3.56 -1.47 9.27
CA ARG A 174 4.26 -2.07 8.14
C ARG A 174 5.65 -2.59 8.52
N LEU A 175 6.41 -1.83 9.30
CA LEU A 175 7.71 -2.26 9.78
C LEU A 175 7.59 -3.51 10.68
N SER A 176 6.63 -3.50 11.60
CA SER A 176 6.33 -4.68 12.45
C SER A 176 5.94 -5.89 11.61
N TRP A 177 5.14 -5.69 10.56
CA TRP A 177 4.79 -6.74 9.61
C TRP A 177 6.04 -7.33 8.93
N VAL A 178 6.98 -6.49 8.47
CA VAL A 178 8.27 -6.93 7.88
C VAL A 178 9.06 -7.74 8.90
N ILE A 179 9.19 -7.25 10.13
CA ILE A 179 9.93 -7.93 11.20
C ILE A 179 9.31 -9.29 11.51
N VAL A 180 7.98 -9.36 11.68
CA VAL A 180 7.26 -10.63 11.94
C VAL A 180 7.48 -11.60 10.78
N THR A 181 7.40 -11.14 9.53
CA THR A 181 7.68 -11.96 8.35
C THR A 181 9.10 -12.54 8.41
N MET A 182 10.11 -11.70 8.63
CA MET A 182 11.51 -12.14 8.71
C MET A 182 11.74 -13.14 9.84
N VAL A 183 11.23 -12.85 11.03
CA VAL A 183 11.37 -13.74 12.19
C VAL A 183 10.72 -15.10 11.90
N CYS A 184 9.50 -15.13 11.37
CA CYS A 184 8.81 -16.38 11.04
C CYS A 184 9.57 -17.21 9.99
N ILE A 185 10.13 -16.57 8.96
CA ILE A 185 10.89 -17.26 7.91
C ILE A 185 12.19 -17.81 8.47
N ILE A 186 12.97 -17.01 9.20
CA ILE A 186 14.24 -17.44 9.80
C ILE A 186 14.04 -18.56 10.83
N SER A 187 12.93 -18.53 11.57
CA SER A 187 12.57 -19.57 12.54
C SER A 187 11.93 -20.82 11.90
N ASN A 188 11.91 -20.92 10.56
CA ASN A 188 11.28 -22.01 9.82
C ASN A 188 9.81 -22.26 10.25
N THR A 189 9.10 -21.19 10.59
CA THR A 189 7.68 -21.26 10.94
C THR A 189 6.86 -21.66 9.72
N SER A 190 5.82 -22.48 9.89
CA SER A 190 4.94 -22.85 8.80
C SER A 190 4.30 -21.63 8.15
N ILE A 191 4.11 -21.66 6.81
CA ILE A 191 3.48 -20.58 6.04
C ILE A 191 2.09 -20.22 6.58
N VAL A 192 1.36 -21.21 7.11
CA VAL A 192 0.03 -21.02 7.73
C VAL A 192 0.14 -20.20 9.00
N LEU A 193 1.05 -20.56 9.92
CA LEU A 193 1.22 -19.83 11.18
C LEU A 193 1.76 -18.42 10.91
N MET A 194 2.71 -18.29 9.99
CA MET A 194 3.20 -16.97 9.56
C MET A 194 2.04 -16.08 9.07
N SER A 195 1.21 -16.58 8.15
CA SER A 195 0.09 -15.80 7.62
C SER A 195 -0.91 -15.37 8.71
N ALA A 196 -1.13 -16.20 9.74
CA ALA A 196 -1.96 -15.84 10.88
C ALA A 196 -1.33 -14.72 11.72
N LEU A 197 -0.02 -14.81 12.00
CA LEU A 197 0.72 -13.84 12.82
C LEU A 197 0.81 -12.47 12.15
N LEU A 198 0.77 -12.40 10.82
CA LEU A 198 0.88 -11.15 10.06
C LEU A 198 -0.28 -10.16 10.29
N SER A 199 -1.42 -10.63 10.78
CA SER A 199 -2.55 -9.77 11.15
C SER A 199 -2.35 -9.04 12.48
N ILE A 200 -1.53 -9.60 13.39
CA ILE A 200 -1.36 -9.12 14.78
C ILE A 200 -0.88 -7.66 14.86
N PRO A 201 0.15 -7.22 14.11
CA PRO A 201 0.60 -5.82 14.15
C PRO A 201 -0.52 -4.83 13.83
N TYR A 202 -1.36 -5.14 12.84
CA TYR A 202 -2.46 -4.27 12.43
C TYR A 202 -3.55 -4.20 13.48
N VAL A 203 -3.90 -5.32 14.10
CA VAL A 203 -4.90 -5.38 15.18
C VAL A 203 -4.41 -4.60 16.40
N ILE A 204 -3.18 -4.83 16.86
CA ILE A 204 -2.60 -4.12 18.01
C ILE A 204 -2.60 -2.61 17.75
N LEU A 205 -2.12 -2.20 16.58
CA LEU A 205 -1.97 -0.77 16.26
C LEU A 205 -3.31 -0.10 15.94
N PHE A 206 -4.33 -0.86 15.52
CA PHE A 206 -5.71 -0.38 15.51
C PHE A 206 -6.16 0.05 16.92
N PHE A 207 -5.98 -0.79 17.91
CA PHE A 207 -6.33 -0.45 19.30
C PHE A 207 -5.50 0.73 19.82
N VAL A 208 -4.20 0.78 19.53
CA VAL A 208 -3.35 1.93 19.89
C VAL A 208 -3.91 3.22 19.30
N LYS A 209 -4.24 3.24 17.99
CA LYS A 209 -4.88 4.39 17.34
C LYS A 209 -6.22 4.72 17.96
N PHE A 210 -7.04 3.71 18.20
CA PHE A 210 -8.36 3.88 18.80
C PHE A 210 -8.27 4.56 20.17
N PHE A 211 -7.40 4.07 21.06
CA PHE A 211 -7.21 4.67 22.39
C PHE A 211 -6.62 6.09 22.33
N ILE A 212 -5.69 6.35 21.41
CA ILE A 212 -5.16 7.70 21.23
C ILE A 212 -6.25 8.66 20.75
N THR A 213 -7.11 8.23 19.81
CA THR A 213 -8.16 9.09 19.25
C THR A 213 -9.29 9.36 20.22
N GLN A 214 -9.56 8.48 21.20
CA GLN A 214 -10.54 8.73 22.27
C GLN A 214 -10.22 9.98 23.11
N LYS A 215 -8.94 10.42 23.14
CA LYS A 215 -8.53 11.68 23.80
C LYS A 215 -9.02 12.93 23.04
N TYR A 216 -9.22 12.81 21.73
CA TYR A 216 -9.62 13.92 20.86
C TYR A 216 -11.10 13.90 20.52
N PHE A 217 -11.62 12.71 20.25
CA PHE A 217 -13.00 12.51 19.86
C PHE A 217 -13.50 11.22 20.48
N LYS A 218 -14.52 11.32 21.36
CA LYS A 218 -15.13 10.15 21.99
C LYS A 218 -15.97 9.37 20.97
N ILE A 219 -15.41 8.32 20.44
CA ILE A 219 -16.12 7.43 19.53
C ILE A 219 -17.18 6.66 20.33
N LYS A 220 -18.44 6.82 19.93
CA LYS A 220 -19.56 6.05 20.46
C LYS A 220 -19.95 5.00 19.43
N LEU A 221 -19.60 3.75 19.67
CA LEU A 221 -20.02 2.66 18.81
C LEU A 221 -21.54 2.46 18.92
N GLY A 222 -22.21 2.31 17.78
CA GLY A 222 -23.65 2.11 17.75
C GLY A 222 -24.26 2.44 16.39
N PHE A 223 -25.58 2.33 16.33
CA PHE A 223 -26.34 2.57 15.10
C PHE A 223 -26.94 3.99 15.03
N ALA A 224 -26.68 4.83 16.02
CA ALA A 224 -27.25 6.19 16.09
C ALA A 224 -26.76 7.06 14.93
N GLY A 225 -27.68 7.69 14.22
CA GLY A 225 -27.41 8.57 13.07
C GLY A 225 -27.13 7.85 11.76
N ILE A 226 -27.12 6.52 11.74
CA ILE A 226 -26.93 5.73 10.52
C ILE A 226 -28.24 5.72 9.74
N THR A 227 -28.17 6.11 8.48
CA THR A 227 -29.29 6.00 7.54
C THR A 227 -28.89 5.16 6.34
N ILE A 228 -29.82 4.43 5.76
CA ILE A 228 -29.58 3.66 4.53
C ILE A 228 -29.09 4.59 3.42
N ARG A 229 -29.57 5.82 3.38
CA ARG A 229 -29.14 6.85 2.43
C ARG A 229 -27.64 7.15 2.60
N LEU A 230 -27.16 7.34 3.84
CA LEU A 230 -25.75 7.62 4.13
C LEU A 230 -24.85 6.43 3.79
N LEU A 231 -25.27 5.21 4.13
CA LEU A 231 -24.57 3.98 3.77
C LEU A 231 -24.43 3.84 2.26
N ARG A 232 -25.54 4.01 1.52
CA ARG A 232 -25.56 3.94 0.06
C ARG A 232 -24.66 5.01 -0.57
N GLU A 233 -24.71 6.21 -0.04
CA GLU A 233 -23.90 7.33 -0.54
C GLU A 233 -22.41 7.10 -0.36
N ILE A 234 -21.96 6.63 0.82
CA ILE A 234 -20.57 6.28 1.09
C ILE A 234 -20.13 5.13 0.18
N PHE A 235 -20.96 4.11 0.03
CA PHE A 235 -20.66 2.94 -0.79
C PHE A 235 -20.54 3.31 -2.28
N LEU A 236 -21.48 4.06 -2.84
CA LEU A 236 -21.46 4.45 -4.25
C LEU A 236 -20.28 5.38 -4.59
N LEU A 237 -20.02 6.35 -3.72
CA LEU A 237 -18.85 7.21 -3.89
C LEU A 237 -17.56 6.42 -3.73
N GLY A 238 -17.51 5.48 -2.76
CA GLY A 238 -16.39 4.56 -2.57
C GLY A 238 -16.11 3.73 -3.82
N ALA A 239 -17.15 3.18 -4.41
CA ALA A 239 -17.06 2.42 -5.66
C ALA A 239 -16.51 3.27 -6.82
N GLY A 240 -16.90 4.53 -6.93
CA GLY A 240 -16.36 5.45 -7.93
C GLY A 240 -14.87 5.71 -7.76
N PHE A 241 -14.39 5.87 -6.52
CA PHE A 241 -12.97 6.03 -6.22
C PHE A 241 -12.13 4.76 -6.41
N LEU A 242 -12.77 3.58 -6.47
CA LEU A 242 -12.07 2.30 -6.69
C LEU A 242 -11.54 2.14 -8.12
N SER A 243 -12.05 2.87 -9.10
CA SER A 243 -11.70 2.66 -10.52
C SER A 243 -10.20 2.75 -10.79
N PHE A 244 -9.52 3.77 -10.26
CA PHE A 244 -8.09 3.95 -10.46
C PHE A 244 -7.24 2.92 -9.68
N PRO A 245 -7.44 2.69 -8.37
CA PRO A 245 -6.79 1.60 -7.64
C PRO A 245 -7.04 0.22 -8.25
N LEU A 246 -8.27 -0.05 -8.72
CA LEU A 246 -8.62 -1.32 -9.38
C LEU A 246 -7.83 -1.52 -10.67
N ALA A 247 -7.74 -0.50 -11.52
CA ALA A 247 -6.92 -0.57 -12.72
C ALA A 247 -5.45 -0.89 -12.40
N ASN A 248 -4.88 -0.21 -11.40
CA ASN A 248 -3.52 -0.50 -10.94
C ASN A 248 -3.35 -1.92 -10.38
N ALA A 249 -4.33 -2.42 -9.62
CA ALA A 249 -4.25 -3.77 -9.08
C ALA A 249 -4.39 -4.83 -10.18
N ILE A 250 -5.27 -4.64 -11.16
CA ILE A 250 -5.37 -5.53 -12.32
C ILE A 250 -4.02 -5.55 -13.07
N LEU A 251 -3.41 -4.40 -13.30
CA LEU A 251 -2.11 -4.33 -13.95
C LEU A 251 -1.01 -5.01 -13.12
N LEU A 252 -0.95 -4.79 -11.81
CA LEU A 252 0.15 -5.29 -10.98
C LEU A 252 -0.05 -6.74 -10.56
N GLN A 253 -1.22 -7.06 -10.03
CA GLN A 253 -1.51 -8.40 -9.48
C GLN A 253 -2.09 -9.33 -10.52
N GLY A 254 -2.91 -8.81 -11.44
CA GLY A 254 -3.44 -9.59 -12.57
C GLY A 254 -2.32 -10.16 -13.44
N PHE A 255 -1.29 -9.36 -13.77
CA PHE A 255 -0.11 -9.87 -14.48
C PHE A 255 0.62 -10.97 -13.70
N THR A 256 0.72 -10.87 -12.38
CA THR A 256 1.32 -11.94 -11.56
C THR A 256 0.57 -13.26 -11.73
N LEU A 257 -0.77 -13.22 -11.74
CA LEU A 257 -1.60 -14.41 -11.94
C LEU A 257 -1.49 -14.97 -13.36
N ILE A 258 -1.43 -14.09 -14.36
CA ILE A 258 -1.24 -14.48 -15.76
C ILE A 258 0.12 -15.17 -15.93
N VAL A 259 1.18 -14.56 -15.39
CA VAL A 259 2.53 -15.15 -15.46
C VAL A 259 2.56 -16.52 -14.80
N ASN A 260 1.91 -16.68 -13.64
CA ASN A 260 1.83 -17.96 -12.97
C ASN A 260 1.13 -19.03 -13.84
N LYS A 261 -0.03 -18.66 -14.40
CA LYS A 261 -0.84 -19.60 -15.19
C LYS A 261 -0.13 -20.09 -16.45
N TYR A 262 0.58 -19.22 -17.15
CA TYR A 262 1.15 -19.55 -18.47
C TYR A 262 2.65 -19.88 -18.45
N PHE A 263 3.40 -19.39 -17.46
CA PHE A 263 4.86 -19.52 -17.43
C PHE A 263 5.39 -20.22 -16.17
N GLY A 264 4.54 -20.50 -15.20
CA GLY A 264 4.87 -21.26 -13.99
C GLY A 264 5.60 -20.48 -12.89
N SER A 265 5.92 -21.18 -11.79
CA SER A 265 6.43 -20.63 -10.53
C SER A 265 7.73 -19.83 -10.66
N SER A 266 8.72 -20.37 -11.36
CA SER A 266 10.01 -19.70 -11.56
C SER A 266 9.86 -18.35 -12.26
N SER A 267 8.94 -18.26 -13.23
CA SER A 267 8.65 -17.02 -13.97
C SER A 267 7.93 -16.00 -13.11
N VAL A 268 7.08 -16.42 -12.16
CA VAL A 268 6.46 -15.53 -11.18
C VAL A 268 7.51 -14.86 -10.32
N VAL A 269 8.48 -15.63 -9.82
CA VAL A 269 9.57 -15.08 -8.98
C VAL A 269 10.42 -14.12 -9.81
N LEU A 270 10.83 -14.50 -11.02
CA LEU A 270 11.59 -13.63 -11.93
C LEU A 270 10.83 -12.31 -12.21
N TYR A 271 9.55 -12.40 -12.56
CA TYR A 271 8.71 -11.24 -12.84
C TYR A 271 8.62 -10.33 -11.60
N ASN A 272 8.33 -10.91 -10.44
CA ASN A 272 8.09 -10.15 -9.21
C ASN A 272 9.38 -9.52 -8.66
N THR A 273 10.52 -10.21 -8.71
CA THR A 273 11.81 -9.67 -8.28
C THR A 273 12.29 -8.55 -9.21
N THR A 274 12.17 -8.72 -10.54
CA THR A 274 12.49 -7.66 -11.51
C THR A 274 11.60 -6.43 -11.30
N ARG A 275 10.29 -6.64 -11.11
CA ARG A 275 9.34 -5.57 -10.78
C ARG A 275 9.71 -4.85 -9.48
N THR A 276 10.09 -5.59 -8.44
CA THR A 276 10.48 -5.03 -7.14
C THR A 276 11.71 -4.14 -7.27
N MET A 277 12.71 -4.56 -8.04
CA MET A 277 13.91 -3.76 -8.32
C MET A 277 13.56 -2.45 -9.04
N CYS A 278 12.66 -2.49 -10.05
CA CYS A 278 12.19 -1.29 -10.74
C CYS A 278 11.32 -0.40 -9.84
N ASN A 279 10.48 -0.98 -8.98
CA ASN A 279 9.66 -0.22 -8.03
C ASN A 279 10.50 0.49 -6.96
N PHE A 280 11.60 -0.09 -6.52
CA PHE A 280 12.55 0.59 -5.65
C PHE A 280 13.01 1.91 -6.26
N ILE A 281 13.42 1.90 -7.52
CA ILE A 281 13.87 3.08 -8.24
C ILE A 281 12.72 4.06 -8.48
N LYS A 282 11.55 3.55 -8.86
CA LYS A 282 10.34 4.37 -8.99
C LYS A 282 10.05 5.14 -7.69
N THR A 283 10.22 4.51 -6.53
CA THR A 283 10.02 5.15 -5.23
C THR A 283 10.99 6.31 -5.01
N LEU A 284 12.25 6.16 -5.43
CA LEU A 284 13.24 7.23 -5.37
C LEU A 284 12.90 8.39 -6.32
N LEU A 285 12.50 8.09 -7.56
CA LEU A 285 12.11 9.10 -8.55
C LEU A 285 10.84 9.86 -8.13
N ASN A 286 9.87 9.21 -7.52
CA ASN A 286 8.66 9.84 -6.99
C ASN A 286 8.94 10.87 -5.89
N SER A 287 10.07 10.76 -5.17
CA SER A 287 10.46 11.77 -4.18
C SER A 287 10.76 13.14 -4.80
N ILE A 288 11.17 13.18 -6.05
CA ILE A 288 11.39 14.43 -6.81
C ILE A 288 10.06 15.16 -7.01
N GLN A 289 9.02 14.43 -7.42
CA GLN A 289 7.69 14.98 -7.63
C GLN A 289 7.11 15.55 -6.34
N ASN A 290 7.24 14.81 -5.24
CA ASN A 290 6.79 15.25 -3.93
C ASN A 290 7.49 16.54 -3.46
N SER A 291 8.69 16.81 -3.97
CA SER A 291 9.44 18.02 -3.67
C SER A 291 8.96 19.24 -4.48
N VAL A 292 8.50 19.03 -5.70
CA VAL A 292 8.04 20.12 -6.61
C VAL A 292 6.58 20.50 -6.36
N TRP A 293 5.75 19.55 -5.91
CA TRP A 293 4.32 19.75 -5.69
C TRP A 293 3.94 20.96 -4.81
N PRO A 294 4.60 21.23 -3.67
CA PRO A 294 4.28 22.40 -2.85
C PRO A 294 4.57 23.72 -3.56
N GLU A 295 5.69 23.81 -4.31
CA GLU A 295 6.02 25.01 -5.06
C GLU A 295 5.04 25.27 -6.22
N TYR A 296 4.61 24.20 -6.88
CA TYR A 296 3.60 24.25 -7.92
C TYR A 296 2.25 24.76 -7.37
N SER A 297 1.83 24.25 -6.21
CA SER A 297 0.61 24.69 -5.54
C SER A 297 0.65 26.18 -5.13
N ILE A 298 1.81 26.67 -4.68
CA ILE A 298 2.01 28.10 -4.38
C ILE A 298 1.91 28.94 -5.67
N ALA A 299 2.58 28.54 -6.73
CA ALA A 299 2.53 29.25 -8.00
C ALA A 299 1.10 29.29 -8.58
N TYR A 300 0.35 28.19 -8.43
CA TYR A 300 -1.07 28.11 -8.79
C TYR A 300 -1.92 29.10 -7.99
N GLY A 301 -1.77 29.12 -6.67
CA GLY A 301 -2.48 30.04 -5.78
C GLY A 301 -2.21 31.52 -6.08
N LEU A 302 -0.98 31.83 -6.52
CA LEU A 302 -0.57 33.15 -6.95
C LEU A 302 -0.95 33.48 -8.42
N LYS A 303 -1.58 32.55 -9.13
CA LYS A 303 -1.92 32.63 -10.57
C LYS A 303 -0.70 32.98 -11.45
N ASN A 304 0.50 32.58 -11.02
CA ASN A 304 1.73 32.83 -11.76
C ASN A 304 1.98 31.71 -12.77
N ILE A 305 1.38 31.84 -13.94
CA ILE A 305 1.41 30.84 -15.02
C ILE A 305 2.84 30.58 -15.51
N ASP A 306 3.69 31.62 -15.60
CA ASP A 306 5.06 31.47 -16.08
C ASP A 306 5.90 30.62 -15.12
N ARG A 307 5.75 30.83 -13.78
CA ARG A 307 6.41 30.01 -12.78
C ARG A 307 5.88 28.57 -12.79
N MET A 308 4.58 28.38 -13.01
CA MET A 308 3.99 27.04 -13.14
C MET A 308 4.58 26.29 -14.34
N LYS A 309 4.64 26.92 -15.51
CA LYS A 309 5.25 26.36 -16.73
C LYS A 309 6.74 26.04 -16.50
N TYR A 310 7.48 26.95 -15.90
CA TYR A 310 8.90 26.74 -15.59
C TYR A 310 9.11 25.52 -14.68
N LEU A 311 8.35 25.41 -13.57
CA LEU A 311 8.42 24.28 -12.65
C LEU A 311 8.06 22.96 -13.32
N TYR A 312 7.00 22.97 -14.14
CA TYR A 312 6.54 21.81 -14.90
C TYR A 312 7.62 21.29 -15.86
N TYR A 313 8.12 22.15 -16.75
CA TYR A 313 9.15 21.75 -17.71
C TYR A 313 10.46 21.34 -17.03
N LYS A 314 10.85 22.02 -15.97
CA LYS A 314 12.03 21.69 -15.18
C LYS A 314 11.88 20.32 -14.51
N ALA A 315 10.75 20.06 -13.87
CA ALA A 315 10.46 18.78 -13.23
C ALA A 315 10.48 17.61 -14.23
N ILE A 316 9.78 17.76 -15.38
CA ILE A 316 9.75 16.76 -16.44
C ILE A 316 11.17 16.48 -16.98
N ARG A 317 11.93 17.54 -17.28
CA ARG A 317 13.29 17.38 -17.82
C ARG A 317 14.20 16.64 -16.84
N ILE A 318 14.17 17.02 -15.54
CA ILE A 318 14.97 16.36 -14.50
C ILE A 318 14.54 14.91 -14.35
N SER A 319 13.24 14.64 -14.24
CA SER A 319 12.71 13.28 -14.08
C SER A 319 13.04 12.40 -15.29
N PHE A 320 12.98 12.93 -16.51
CA PHE A 320 13.32 12.22 -17.73
C PHE A 320 14.80 11.87 -17.79
N VAL A 321 15.68 12.86 -17.60
CA VAL A 321 17.12 12.64 -17.64
C VAL A 321 17.57 11.66 -16.56
N LEU A 322 17.07 11.81 -15.33
CA LEU A 322 17.38 10.89 -14.23
C LEU A 322 16.83 9.49 -14.48
N SER A 323 15.62 9.35 -15.01
CA SER A 323 15.08 8.02 -15.35
C SER A 323 15.91 7.32 -16.44
N LEU A 324 16.40 8.05 -17.44
CA LEU A 324 17.28 7.50 -18.47
C LEU A 324 18.65 7.08 -17.91
N ILE A 325 19.29 7.95 -17.11
CA ILE A 325 20.57 7.63 -16.48
C ILE A 325 20.46 6.39 -15.59
N ILE A 326 19.45 6.36 -14.73
CA ILE A 326 19.24 5.21 -13.83
C ILE A 326 18.90 3.95 -14.62
N SER A 327 18.13 4.04 -15.69
CA SER A 327 17.85 2.90 -16.56
C SER A 327 19.11 2.37 -17.25
N ALA A 328 19.97 3.25 -17.73
CA ALA A 328 21.25 2.86 -18.32
C ALA A 328 22.17 2.18 -17.27
N VAL A 329 22.29 2.74 -16.08
CA VAL A 329 23.04 2.14 -14.96
C VAL A 329 22.49 0.78 -14.60
N LEU A 330 21.16 0.61 -14.54
CA LEU A 330 20.54 -0.68 -14.26
C LEU A 330 20.77 -1.73 -15.35
N LEU A 331 20.86 -1.35 -16.60
CA LEU A 331 21.19 -2.30 -17.66
C LEU A 331 22.66 -2.76 -17.59
N LEU A 332 23.56 -1.90 -17.13
CA LEU A 332 24.98 -2.20 -17.01
C LEU A 332 25.33 -2.97 -15.73
N VAL A 333 24.87 -2.45 -14.58
CA VAL A 333 25.23 -2.97 -13.25
C VAL A 333 24.14 -3.86 -12.67
N GLY A 334 22.91 -3.76 -13.20
CA GLY A 334 21.75 -4.50 -12.74
C GLY A 334 21.92 -6.00 -12.64
N PRO A 335 22.53 -6.68 -13.62
CA PRO A 335 22.76 -8.13 -13.51
C PRO A 335 23.59 -8.51 -12.29
N ILE A 336 24.62 -7.72 -11.96
CA ILE A 336 25.49 -7.96 -10.80
C ILE A 336 24.70 -7.76 -9.51
N ILE A 337 24.01 -6.61 -9.39
CA ILE A 337 23.18 -6.30 -8.22
C ILE A 337 22.08 -7.33 -8.04
N TYR A 338 21.40 -7.72 -9.12
CA TYR A 338 20.31 -8.67 -9.11
C TYR A 338 20.76 -10.06 -8.65
N ASN A 339 21.89 -10.56 -9.20
CA ASN A 339 22.42 -11.86 -8.83
C ASN A 339 22.87 -11.92 -7.37
N ILE A 340 23.51 -10.86 -6.86
CA ILE A 340 23.86 -10.76 -5.44
C ILE A 340 22.60 -10.73 -4.58
N TRP A 341 21.61 -9.90 -4.96
CA TRP A 341 20.37 -9.71 -4.22
C TRP A 341 19.49 -10.96 -4.18
N THR A 342 19.44 -11.73 -5.27
CA THR A 342 18.68 -12.99 -5.35
C THR A 342 19.51 -14.22 -4.98
N SER A 343 20.77 -14.04 -4.52
CA SER A 343 21.71 -15.12 -4.19
C SER A 343 21.91 -16.11 -5.35
N ASN A 344 21.89 -15.62 -6.59
CA ASN A 344 21.96 -16.40 -7.84
C ASN A 344 20.83 -17.45 -8.02
N MET A 345 19.77 -17.39 -7.23
CA MET A 345 18.63 -18.31 -7.33
C MET A 345 17.68 -17.96 -8.49
N VAL A 346 17.74 -16.73 -8.98
CA VAL A 346 16.88 -16.26 -10.08
C VAL A 346 17.75 -15.67 -11.18
N HIS A 347 17.61 -16.19 -12.40
CA HIS A 347 18.37 -15.70 -13.54
C HIS A 347 17.90 -14.31 -13.98
N PHE A 348 18.84 -13.40 -14.20
CA PHE A 348 18.54 -12.08 -14.72
C PHE A 348 18.08 -12.14 -16.19
N SER A 349 16.98 -11.47 -16.50
CA SER A 349 16.45 -11.37 -17.87
C SER A 349 16.54 -9.93 -18.39
N TYR A 350 17.41 -9.69 -19.37
CA TYR A 350 17.54 -8.39 -20.03
C TYR A 350 16.25 -7.93 -20.70
N SER A 351 15.55 -8.83 -21.39
CA SER A 351 14.31 -8.52 -22.10
C SER A 351 13.23 -8.03 -21.12
N LEU A 352 13.07 -8.74 -20.01
CA LEU A 352 12.10 -8.37 -18.98
C LEU A 352 12.49 -7.05 -18.29
N MET A 353 13.77 -6.87 -17.99
CA MET A 353 14.28 -5.63 -17.39
C MET A 353 14.07 -4.44 -18.31
N CYS A 354 14.39 -4.54 -19.61
CA CYS A 354 14.14 -3.48 -20.58
C CYS A 354 12.65 -3.10 -20.64
N SER A 355 11.76 -4.09 -20.64
CA SER A 355 10.31 -3.85 -20.64
C SER A 355 9.87 -3.05 -19.40
N PHE A 356 10.35 -3.42 -18.21
CA PHE A 356 10.06 -2.68 -16.98
C PHE A 356 10.68 -1.28 -16.94
N LEU A 357 11.88 -1.10 -17.52
CA LEU A 357 12.52 0.23 -17.60
C LEU A 357 11.77 1.19 -18.53
N VAL A 358 11.24 0.70 -19.65
CA VAL A 358 10.36 1.49 -20.52
C VAL A 358 9.11 1.93 -19.75
N VAL A 359 8.47 1.00 -19.05
CA VAL A 359 7.30 1.30 -18.21
C VAL A 359 7.67 2.30 -17.09
N LEU A 360 8.85 2.17 -16.47
CA LEU A 360 9.34 3.08 -15.44
C LEU A 360 9.50 4.51 -15.99
N ILE A 361 10.14 4.67 -17.16
CA ILE A 361 10.35 5.97 -17.79
C ILE A 361 9.00 6.62 -18.10
N VAL A 362 8.10 5.90 -18.77
CA VAL A 362 6.77 6.42 -19.15
C VAL A 362 5.97 6.79 -17.89
N ASN A 363 5.97 5.93 -16.87
CA ASN A 363 5.25 6.17 -15.62
C ASN A 363 5.81 7.38 -14.84
N THR A 364 7.15 7.56 -14.87
CA THR A 364 7.80 8.71 -14.23
C THR A 364 7.41 10.01 -14.92
N LEU A 365 7.36 10.03 -16.25
CA LEU A 365 6.92 11.19 -17.01
C LEU A 365 5.44 11.50 -16.77
N TRP A 366 4.59 10.48 -16.83
CA TRP A 366 3.16 10.63 -16.56
C TRP A 366 2.90 11.23 -15.17
N ASN A 367 3.47 10.62 -14.14
CA ASN A 367 3.28 11.08 -12.76
C ASN A 367 3.86 12.46 -12.50
N THR A 368 4.90 12.89 -13.24
CA THR A 368 5.48 14.23 -13.10
C THR A 368 4.63 15.27 -13.84
N GLY A 369 3.89 14.86 -14.86
CA GLY A 369 3.04 15.73 -15.67
C GLY A 369 1.59 15.83 -15.22
N SER A 370 1.11 14.93 -14.36
CA SER A 370 -0.25 14.92 -13.80
C SER A 370 -0.30 15.61 -12.45
#